data_65651d0201afc898112c0db9c661716b
#
_entry.id   65651d0201afc898112c0db9c661716b
#
_cell.length_a   1.000
_cell.length_b   1.000
_cell.length_c   1.000
_cell.angle_alpha   90.00
_cell.angle_beta   90.00
_cell.angle_gamma   90.00
#
_symmetry.space_group_name_H-M   'P 1'
#
loop_
_entity.id
_entity.type
_entity.pdbx_description
1 polymer ?
#
loop_
_entity_poly.entity_id
_entity_poly.type
_entity_poly.pdbx_seq_one_letter_code
_entity_poly.pdbx_strand_id
1 'polypeptide(L)'
;MSHYHNYIVAAMDMLIGDPDVIDPDEIKPDTKKKADFLCIPIQYLDKLGEWRHELSSRGEASKRLINSMGGMLSYLNNHPNSENAFTLANGMKVVFREVPHSIEAHSTQLAISLGQELKNKLASKKGSVAIMTGSDWMVAKASAAHIDVARINPDIYTGRTKVNLPLDAAQLWTKDHHISEAEWKDIFPGKNIHFNEFVEFEIKNFGQAQGGYSNIGRFTYDNHGNPAVIPLKYVKFASPSYRNIRPITNVQAMYFEALLAPVDEIPIVVFSGIFGTGKTFLAVAAGLNGVGYHTTKPDVPYDRIFICPRDSALGKDVGFLPGSLPDKTMPMAMPIIDNIYDVMKIIRDTAGTAKYPADEEKSKDDSGYNSSKKRNRKHAKPQNNDNAMVKKTSSGTISKEVLDITNEYFEFQPLIYMGGRSISNALIYYDEFQDVERFQARELVSRIGNGSKIVITGDPSQLSNPHLNRTSNGLNYIGTKLADKPYAAIIGCTDEDEIVRHWVLREVAKALK
;
A
#
# COMPACT_ATOMS: atom_id res chain seq x y z
N MET A 1 -35.44 -22.47 25.43
CA MET A 1 -34.69 -21.26 25.06
C MET A 1 -34.82 -21.09 23.56
N SER A 2 -35.44 -20.03 23.07
CA SER A 2 -35.55 -19.79 21.62
C SER A 2 -34.17 -19.39 21.09
N HIS A 3 -33.55 -20.26 20.30
CA HIS A 3 -32.28 -19.96 19.64
C HIS A 3 -32.52 -18.86 18.60
N TYR A 4 -31.87 -17.72 18.79
CA TYR A 4 -31.77 -16.67 17.79
C TYR A 4 -30.78 -17.12 16.73
N HIS A 5 -31.17 -17.09 15.46
CA HIS A 5 -30.27 -17.40 14.34
C HIS A 5 -30.02 -16.16 13.51
N ASN A 6 -28.76 -15.86 13.28
CA ASN A 6 -28.34 -14.79 12.37
C ASN A 6 -27.71 -15.44 11.13
N TYR A 7 -28.27 -15.12 9.96
CA TYR A 7 -27.83 -15.65 8.68
C TYR A 7 -27.12 -14.56 7.87
N ILE A 8 -25.98 -14.90 7.32
CA ILE A 8 -25.31 -14.09 6.30
C ILE A 8 -25.36 -14.88 5.00
N VAL A 9 -25.87 -14.27 3.94
CA VAL A 9 -25.81 -14.83 2.58
C VAL A 9 -24.59 -14.25 1.86
N ALA A 10 -23.66 -15.10 1.44
CA ALA A 10 -22.51 -14.66 0.68
C ALA A 10 -22.93 -14.33 -0.76
N ALA A 11 -22.59 -13.13 -1.22
CA ALA A 11 -22.71 -12.79 -2.64
C ALA A 11 -21.49 -13.29 -3.43
N MET A 12 -21.67 -13.57 -4.72
CA MET A 12 -20.62 -14.14 -5.57
C MET A 12 -19.42 -13.19 -5.74
N ASP A 13 -19.67 -11.88 -5.78
CA ASP A 13 -18.60 -10.86 -5.86
C ASP A 13 -17.63 -10.95 -4.68
N MET A 14 -18.15 -11.28 -3.50
CA MET A 14 -17.35 -11.50 -2.32
C MET A 14 -16.47 -12.74 -2.43
N LEU A 15 -17.06 -13.84 -2.86
CA LEU A 15 -16.36 -15.12 -2.98
C LEU A 15 -15.26 -15.06 -4.06
N ILE A 16 -15.55 -14.40 -5.20
CA ILE A 16 -14.56 -14.22 -6.28
C ILE A 16 -13.49 -13.21 -5.90
N GLY A 17 -13.88 -12.10 -5.27
CA GLY A 17 -12.93 -11.07 -4.83
C GLY A 17 -11.99 -11.57 -3.74
N ASP A 18 -12.45 -12.55 -2.96
CA ASP A 18 -11.68 -13.18 -1.91
C ASP A 18 -12.05 -14.65 -1.73
N PRO A 19 -11.38 -15.56 -2.45
CA PRO A 19 -11.62 -16.99 -2.28
C PRO A 19 -11.34 -17.52 -0.86
N ASP A 20 -10.53 -16.81 -0.10
CA ASP A 20 -10.20 -17.14 1.28
C ASP A 20 -11.21 -16.52 2.28
N VAL A 21 -12.23 -15.80 1.81
CA VAL A 21 -13.29 -15.18 2.65
C VAL A 21 -14.13 -16.22 3.40
N ILE A 22 -14.07 -17.47 2.98
CA ILE A 22 -14.65 -18.58 3.76
C ILE A 22 -13.78 -18.85 5.01
N ASP A 23 -12.62 -18.21 5.14
CA ASP A 23 -11.83 -18.21 6.36
C ASP A 23 -12.54 -17.35 7.43
N PRO A 24 -12.86 -17.94 8.59
CA PRO A 24 -13.64 -17.30 9.63
C PRO A 24 -13.00 -16.07 10.27
N ASP A 25 -11.67 -15.99 10.23
CA ASP A 25 -10.95 -14.87 10.82
C ASP A 25 -11.06 -13.59 9.96
N GLU A 26 -11.47 -13.71 8.71
CA GLU A 26 -11.66 -12.59 7.79
C GLU A 26 -13.09 -12.03 7.74
N ILE A 27 -14.08 -12.81 8.18
CA ILE A 27 -15.47 -12.34 8.24
C ILE A 27 -15.68 -11.51 9.50
N LYS A 28 -15.43 -10.20 9.40
CA LYS A 28 -15.89 -9.21 10.38
C LYS A 28 -17.08 -8.47 9.79
N PRO A 29 -18.31 -8.95 10.00
CA PRO A 29 -19.49 -8.19 9.60
C PRO A 29 -19.52 -6.90 10.43
N ASP A 30 -19.87 -5.78 9.80
CA ASP A 30 -20.08 -4.48 10.45
C ASP A 30 -21.31 -4.52 11.41
N THR A 31 -21.83 -5.69 11.67
CA THR A 31 -22.91 -5.92 12.63
C THR A 31 -22.31 -6.32 13.97
N LYS A 32 -22.58 -5.57 15.01
CA LYS A 32 -22.30 -5.92 16.42
C LYS A 32 -22.88 -7.29 16.86
N LYS A 33 -23.50 -8.02 15.95
CA LYS A 33 -24.11 -9.33 16.16
C LYS A 33 -23.28 -10.40 15.47
N LYS A 34 -22.77 -11.33 16.24
CA LYS A 34 -22.08 -12.51 15.75
C LYS A 34 -23.03 -13.31 14.85
N ALA A 35 -22.63 -13.56 13.58
CA ALA A 35 -23.45 -14.40 12.71
C ALA A 35 -23.27 -15.88 13.09
N ASP A 36 -24.39 -16.62 13.09
CA ASP A 36 -24.36 -18.04 13.40
C ASP A 36 -24.15 -18.88 12.13
N PHE A 37 -24.64 -18.40 10.99
CA PHE A 37 -24.64 -19.14 9.73
C PHE A 37 -24.19 -18.28 8.55
N LEU A 38 -23.27 -18.81 7.75
CA LEU A 38 -22.90 -18.32 6.42
C LEU A 38 -23.60 -19.20 5.37
N CYS A 39 -24.54 -18.62 4.63
CA CYS A 39 -25.31 -19.34 3.61
C CYS A 39 -24.76 -19.08 2.21
N ILE A 40 -24.47 -20.13 1.49
CA ILE A 40 -23.92 -20.07 0.13
C ILE A 40 -24.90 -20.80 -0.82
N PRO A 41 -25.41 -20.12 -1.89
CA PRO A 41 -26.18 -20.79 -2.93
C PRO A 41 -25.35 -21.89 -3.60
N ILE A 42 -25.88 -23.12 -3.64
CA ILE A 42 -25.14 -24.25 -4.20
C ILE A 42 -24.90 -24.09 -5.71
N GLN A 43 -25.81 -23.38 -6.41
CA GLN A 43 -25.72 -23.07 -7.83
C GLN A 43 -24.51 -22.20 -8.19
N TYR A 44 -23.84 -21.61 -7.20
CA TYR A 44 -22.56 -20.94 -7.44
C TYR A 44 -21.49 -21.88 -7.99
N LEU A 45 -21.55 -23.19 -7.66
CA LEU A 45 -20.63 -24.18 -8.20
C LEU A 45 -20.72 -24.31 -9.73
N ASP A 46 -21.94 -24.19 -10.31
CA ASP A 46 -22.13 -24.25 -11.76
C ASP A 46 -21.42 -23.07 -12.42
N LYS A 47 -21.61 -21.86 -11.88
CA LYS A 47 -21.00 -20.63 -12.40
C LYS A 47 -19.48 -20.61 -12.23
N LEU A 48 -19.00 -21.08 -11.09
CA LEU A 48 -17.56 -21.27 -10.85
C LEU A 48 -16.97 -22.31 -11.81
N GLY A 49 -17.75 -23.38 -12.11
CA GLY A 49 -17.38 -24.40 -13.10
C GLY A 49 -17.20 -23.83 -14.51
N GLU A 50 -18.05 -22.88 -14.94
CA GLU A 50 -17.90 -22.19 -16.21
C GLU A 50 -16.62 -21.35 -16.25
N TRP A 51 -16.33 -20.57 -15.18
CA TRP A 51 -15.21 -19.63 -15.13
C TRP A 51 -13.85 -20.30 -14.86
N ARG A 52 -13.79 -21.49 -14.30
CA ARG A 52 -12.52 -22.17 -13.92
C ARG A 52 -11.53 -22.34 -15.06
N HIS A 53 -11.99 -22.32 -16.30
CA HIS A 53 -11.15 -22.47 -17.49
C HIS A 53 -10.64 -21.14 -18.05
N GLU A 54 -11.08 -20.02 -17.52
CA GLU A 54 -10.59 -18.72 -17.95
C GLU A 54 -9.12 -18.53 -17.50
N LEU A 55 -8.31 -18.00 -18.41
CA LEU A 55 -6.95 -17.56 -18.12
C LEU A 55 -6.99 -16.16 -17.47
N SER A 56 -7.65 -16.06 -16.34
CA SER A 56 -7.86 -14.81 -15.61
C SER A 56 -7.87 -15.09 -14.10
N SER A 57 -7.73 -14.05 -13.32
CA SER A 57 -7.89 -14.10 -11.86
C SER A 57 -9.22 -14.70 -11.42
N ARG A 58 -10.29 -14.39 -12.16
CA ARG A 58 -11.60 -14.99 -11.92
C ARG A 58 -11.56 -16.50 -12.09
N GLY A 59 -10.86 -17.01 -13.11
CA GLY A 59 -10.67 -18.44 -13.31
C GLY A 59 -9.88 -19.10 -12.17
N GLU A 60 -8.83 -18.44 -11.69
CA GLU A 60 -8.03 -18.95 -10.57
C GLU A 60 -8.81 -18.91 -9.25
N ALA A 61 -9.52 -17.81 -8.97
CA ALA A 61 -10.42 -17.71 -7.83
C ALA A 61 -11.50 -18.80 -7.86
N SER A 62 -12.07 -19.06 -9.05
CA SER A 62 -13.07 -20.10 -9.24
C SER A 62 -12.53 -21.50 -8.93
N LYS A 63 -11.30 -21.84 -9.36
CA LYS A 63 -10.66 -23.13 -9.01
C LYS A 63 -10.48 -23.28 -7.51
N ARG A 64 -10.01 -22.24 -6.82
CA ARG A 64 -9.83 -22.25 -5.36
C ARG A 64 -11.15 -22.45 -4.63
N LEU A 65 -12.18 -21.68 -5.00
CA LEU A 65 -13.52 -21.80 -4.42
C LEU A 65 -14.12 -23.18 -4.63
N ILE A 66 -14.02 -23.74 -5.84
CA ILE A 66 -14.49 -25.11 -6.13
C ILE A 66 -13.81 -26.11 -5.21
N ASN A 67 -12.49 -26.00 -5.02
CA ASN A 67 -11.75 -26.90 -4.14
C ASN A 67 -12.18 -26.74 -2.67
N SER A 68 -12.31 -25.52 -2.17
CA SER A 68 -12.73 -25.23 -0.79
C SER A 68 -14.18 -25.70 -0.54
N MET A 69 -15.11 -25.31 -1.41
CA MET A 69 -16.52 -25.71 -1.30
C MET A 69 -16.68 -27.23 -1.49
N GLY A 70 -15.93 -27.83 -2.44
CA GLY A 70 -15.92 -29.26 -2.66
C GLY A 70 -15.42 -30.06 -1.46
N GLY A 71 -14.37 -29.56 -0.79
CA GLY A 71 -13.87 -30.13 0.46
C GLY A 71 -14.90 -30.10 1.59
N MET A 72 -15.59 -28.95 1.76
CA MET A 72 -16.65 -28.80 2.76
C MET A 72 -17.86 -29.72 2.47
N LEU A 73 -18.30 -29.78 1.22
CA LEU A 73 -19.40 -30.66 0.79
C LEU A 73 -19.04 -32.14 0.96
N SER A 74 -17.81 -32.54 0.61
CA SER A 74 -17.32 -33.90 0.84
C SER A 74 -17.31 -34.25 2.33
N TYR A 75 -16.88 -33.33 3.18
CA TYR A 75 -16.95 -33.50 4.63
C TYR A 75 -18.40 -33.73 5.10
N LEU A 76 -19.33 -32.88 4.66
CA LEU A 76 -20.76 -32.98 5.04
C LEU A 76 -21.38 -34.31 4.57
N ASN A 77 -21.05 -34.77 3.39
CA ASN A 77 -21.52 -36.07 2.86
C ASN A 77 -21.03 -37.26 3.69
N ASN A 78 -19.80 -37.17 4.23
CA ASN A 78 -19.21 -38.20 5.07
C ASN A 78 -19.65 -38.12 6.55
N HIS A 79 -20.30 -37.03 6.96
CA HIS A 79 -20.75 -36.79 8.32
C HIS A 79 -22.24 -36.37 8.34
N PRO A 80 -23.18 -37.25 8.00
CA PRO A 80 -24.60 -36.91 7.81
C PRO A 80 -25.29 -36.38 9.08
N ASN A 81 -24.70 -36.54 10.26
CA ASN A 81 -25.24 -36.03 11.53
C ASN A 81 -24.82 -34.58 11.84
N SER A 82 -24.13 -33.89 10.95
CA SER A 82 -23.57 -32.54 11.15
C SER A 82 -24.57 -31.40 10.89
N GLU A 83 -25.86 -31.58 11.07
CA GLU A 83 -26.93 -30.56 10.83
C GLU A 83 -26.85 -29.91 9.42
N ASN A 84 -26.22 -30.57 8.44
CA ASN A 84 -25.91 -30.07 7.09
C ASN A 84 -25.12 -28.73 7.12
N ALA A 85 -24.28 -28.53 8.12
CA ALA A 85 -23.47 -27.34 8.29
C ALA A 85 -22.01 -27.71 8.58
N PHE A 86 -21.07 -27.08 7.87
CA PHE A 86 -19.65 -27.16 8.15
C PHE A 86 -19.26 -26.10 9.17
N THR A 87 -18.68 -26.49 10.29
CA THR A 87 -18.30 -25.54 11.35
C THR A 87 -16.87 -25.06 11.13
N LEU A 88 -16.71 -23.76 10.99
CA LEU A 88 -15.44 -23.09 10.87
C LEU A 88 -14.74 -22.95 12.25
N ALA A 89 -13.44 -22.61 12.27
CA ALA A 89 -12.64 -22.52 13.49
C ALA A 89 -13.20 -21.47 14.50
N ASN A 90 -13.83 -20.39 14.02
CA ASN A 90 -14.48 -19.36 14.87
C ASN A 90 -15.88 -19.75 15.39
N GLY A 91 -16.34 -20.96 15.05
CA GLY A 91 -17.67 -21.46 15.45
C GLY A 91 -18.81 -21.05 14.51
N MET A 92 -18.57 -20.30 13.42
CA MET A 92 -19.56 -20.03 12.38
C MET A 92 -19.86 -21.29 11.58
N LYS A 93 -21.12 -21.51 11.22
CA LYS A 93 -21.57 -22.66 10.43
C LYS A 93 -21.78 -22.26 8.98
N VAL A 94 -21.05 -22.88 8.04
CA VAL A 94 -21.25 -22.72 6.59
C VAL A 94 -22.33 -23.70 6.15
N VAL A 95 -23.36 -23.21 5.45
CA VAL A 95 -24.50 -23.97 4.95
C VAL A 95 -24.65 -23.72 3.45
N PHE A 96 -24.66 -24.78 2.68
CA PHE A 96 -25.01 -24.72 1.26
C PHE A 96 -26.53 -24.87 1.10
N ARG A 97 -27.14 -23.96 0.33
CA ARG A 97 -28.59 -23.96 0.10
C ARG A 97 -28.88 -23.94 -1.39
N GLU A 98 -29.82 -24.81 -1.77
CA GLU A 98 -30.41 -24.78 -3.11
C GLU A 98 -31.46 -23.68 -3.19
N VAL A 99 -31.38 -22.86 -4.25
CA VAL A 99 -32.37 -21.83 -4.55
C VAL A 99 -33.30 -22.38 -5.65
N PRO A 100 -34.65 -22.25 -5.55
CA PRO A 100 -35.56 -22.82 -6.52
C PRO A 100 -35.24 -22.44 -7.97
N HIS A 101 -35.36 -23.42 -8.87
CA HIS A 101 -34.88 -23.38 -10.27
C HIS A 101 -35.60 -22.39 -11.21
N SER A 102 -36.56 -21.61 -10.78
CA SER A 102 -37.27 -20.64 -11.63
C SER A 102 -36.46 -19.44 -12.08
N ILE A 103 -35.18 -19.40 -11.72
CA ILE A 103 -34.29 -18.26 -11.96
C ILE A 103 -33.12 -18.77 -12.79
N GLU A 104 -33.11 -18.48 -14.10
CA GLU A 104 -31.87 -18.44 -14.91
C GLU A 104 -30.93 -17.43 -14.27
N ALA A 105 -30.04 -17.93 -13.43
CA ALA A 105 -29.63 -17.10 -12.33
C ALA A 105 -28.34 -16.38 -12.63
N HIS A 106 -28.44 -15.12 -12.87
CA HIS A 106 -27.34 -14.24 -12.47
C HIS A 106 -27.03 -14.48 -11.00
N SER A 107 -25.77 -14.67 -10.65
CA SER A 107 -25.29 -14.94 -9.30
C SER A 107 -25.84 -13.95 -8.25
N THR A 108 -26.07 -12.70 -8.66
CA THR A 108 -26.71 -11.64 -7.86
C THR A 108 -28.12 -11.99 -7.42
N GLN A 109 -28.94 -12.55 -8.34
CA GLN A 109 -30.32 -12.88 -8.07
C GLN A 109 -30.42 -14.09 -7.12
N LEU A 110 -29.50 -15.03 -7.19
CA LEU A 110 -29.43 -16.17 -6.28
C LEU A 110 -29.25 -15.71 -4.82
N ALA A 111 -28.33 -14.77 -4.55
CA ALA A 111 -28.13 -14.25 -3.21
C ALA A 111 -29.37 -13.51 -2.69
N ILE A 112 -30.02 -12.70 -3.53
CA ILE A 112 -31.24 -11.96 -3.15
C ILE A 112 -32.38 -12.95 -2.83
N SER A 113 -32.60 -13.93 -3.70
CA SER A 113 -33.67 -14.93 -3.52
C SER A 113 -33.46 -15.78 -2.26
N LEU A 114 -32.22 -16.20 -2.01
CA LEU A 114 -31.89 -16.92 -0.77
C LEU A 114 -32.10 -16.04 0.46
N GLY A 115 -31.68 -14.78 0.39
CA GLY A 115 -31.90 -13.83 1.47
C GLY A 115 -33.38 -13.60 1.79
N GLN A 116 -34.24 -13.46 0.75
CA GLN A 116 -35.68 -13.34 0.89
C GLN A 116 -36.32 -14.61 1.48
N GLU A 117 -35.91 -15.79 1.01
CA GLU A 117 -36.39 -17.06 1.54
C GLU A 117 -36.07 -17.21 3.03
N LEU A 118 -34.83 -16.92 3.42
CA LEU A 118 -34.41 -16.98 4.82
C LEU A 118 -35.17 -15.95 5.68
N LYS A 119 -35.35 -14.74 5.15
CA LYS A 119 -36.13 -13.69 5.84
C LYS A 119 -37.60 -14.12 6.08
N ASN A 120 -38.22 -14.72 5.08
CA ASN A 120 -39.57 -15.23 5.20
C ASN A 120 -39.65 -16.39 6.22
N LYS A 121 -38.66 -17.28 6.27
CA LYS A 121 -38.58 -18.34 7.28
C LYS A 121 -38.35 -17.83 8.69
N LEU A 122 -37.77 -16.64 8.84
CA LEU A 122 -37.58 -15.98 10.12
C LEU A 122 -38.72 -15.07 10.53
N ALA A 123 -39.74 -14.82 9.69
CA ALA A 123 -40.85 -13.89 9.97
C ALA A 123 -41.59 -14.18 11.29
N SER A 124 -41.53 -15.44 11.75
CA SER A 124 -42.12 -15.87 13.05
C SER A 124 -41.07 -16.13 14.14
N LYS A 125 -39.77 -15.91 13.87
CA LYS A 125 -38.65 -16.20 14.78
C LYS A 125 -37.79 -14.97 14.96
N LYS A 126 -37.17 -14.82 16.13
CA LYS A 126 -36.20 -13.78 16.38
C LYS A 126 -34.87 -14.15 15.68
N GLY A 127 -34.46 -13.36 14.68
CA GLY A 127 -33.22 -13.55 13.94
C GLY A 127 -33.02 -12.44 12.93
N SER A 128 -31.88 -12.41 12.28
CA SER A 128 -31.54 -11.44 11.21
C SER A 128 -31.02 -12.15 9.99
N VAL A 129 -31.22 -11.53 8.81
CA VAL A 129 -30.65 -11.96 7.54
C VAL A 129 -29.97 -10.76 6.91
N ALA A 130 -28.71 -10.93 6.50
CA ALA A 130 -27.97 -9.91 5.77
C ALA A 130 -27.28 -10.54 4.56
N ILE A 131 -27.10 -9.75 3.49
CA ILE A 131 -26.27 -10.14 2.34
C ILE A 131 -24.89 -9.53 2.51
N MET A 132 -23.86 -10.36 2.43
CA MET A 132 -22.46 -9.95 2.48
C MET A 132 -21.95 -9.66 1.08
N THR A 133 -21.61 -8.40 0.83
CA THR A 133 -21.15 -7.94 -0.49
C THR A 133 -20.19 -6.75 -0.37
N GLY A 134 -19.25 -6.65 -1.33
CA GLY A 134 -18.41 -5.46 -1.53
C GLY A 134 -18.90 -4.56 -2.67
N SER A 135 -19.94 -4.97 -3.40
CA SER A 135 -20.44 -4.27 -4.59
C SER A 135 -21.58 -3.32 -4.25
N ASP A 136 -21.46 -2.03 -4.62
CA ASP A 136 -22.53 -1.04 -4.46
C ASP A 136 -23.80 -1.41 -5.23
N TRP A 137 -23.65 -2.07 -6.38
CA TRP A 137 -24.77 -2.60 -7.14
C TRP A 137 -25.56 -3.64 -6.37
N MET A 138 -24.88 -4.57 -5.70
CA MET A 138 -25.52 -5.57 -4.85
C MET A 138 -26.16 -4.95 -3.62
N VAL A 139 -25.51 -3.93 -3.03
CA VAL A 139 -26.09 -3.14 -1.92
C VAL A 139 -27.42 -2.52 -2.34
N ALA A 140 -27.48 -1.88 -3.51
CA ALA A 140 -28.71 -1.29 -4.02
C ALA A 140 -29.82 -2.32 -4.21
N LYS A 141 -29.49 -3.50 -4.79
CA LYS A 141 -30.46 -4.59 -4.97
C LYS A 141 -30.94 -5.21 -3.66
N ALA A 142 -30.04 -5.44 -2.70
CA ALA A 142 -30.41 -5.94 -1.37
C ALA A 142 -31.33 -4.96 -0.64
N SER A 143 -31.00 -3.66 -0.70
CA SER A 143 -31.84 -2.60 -0.12
C SER A 143 -33.22 -2.55 -0.77
N ALA A 144 -33.30 -2.65 -2.10
CA ALA A 144 -34.57 -2.72 -2.83
C ALA A 144 -35.41 -3.97 -2.44
N ALA A 145 -34.76 -5.06 -2.07
CA ALA A 145 -35.37 -6.28 -1.57
C ALA A 145 -35.66 -6.24 -0.05
N HIS A 146 -35.40 -5.12 0.60
CA HIS A 146 -35.52 -4.93 2.06
C HIS A 146 -34.68 -5.93 2.87
N ILE A 147 -33.52 -6.34 2.38
CA ILE A 147 -32.60 -7.23 3.08
C ILE A 147 -31.43 -6.37 3.59
N ASP A 148 -31.05 -6.58 4.84
CA ASP A 148 -29.90 -5.91 5.43
C ASP A 148 -28.62 -6.28 4.67
N VAL A 149 -27.67 -5.35 4.64
CA VAL A 149 -26.37 -5.56 4.01
C VAL A 149 -25.32 -5.64 5.10
N ALA A 150 -24.60 -6.75 5.15
CA ALA A 150 -23.35 -6.85 5.85
C ALA A 150 -22.26 -6.38 4.88
N ARG A 151 -21.90 -5.11 4.95
CA ARG A 151 -20.69 -4.66 4.24
C ARG A 151 -19.50 -5.28 4.93
N ILE A 152 -18.66 -5.95 4.16
CA ILE A 152 -17.28 -6.08 4.56
C ILE A 152 -16.69 -4.71 4.32
N ASN A 153 -16.71 -3.90 5.36
CA ASN A 153 -15.83 -2.77 5.46
C ASN A 153 -14.69 -3.30 6.34
N PRO A 154 -13.60 -3.85 5.78
CA PRO A 154 -12.42 -3.98 6.59
C PRO A 154 -12.12 -2.55 7.00
N ASP A 155 -12.13 -2.27 8.30
CA ASP A 155 -11.43 -1.10 8.80
C ASP A 155 -10.05 -1.19 8.18
N ILE A 156 -9.82 -0.36 7.15
CA ILE A 156 -8.53 -0.37 6.45
C ILE A 156 -7.53 0.03 7.53
N TYR A 157 -6.74 -0.94 7.96
CA TYR A 157 -5.73 -0.68 8.97
C TYR A 157 -4.80 0.40 8.45
N THR A 158 -4.78 1.53 9.14
CA THR A 158 -4.00 2.69 8.70
C THR A 158 -2.60 2.73 9.31
N GLY A 159 -2.32 1.89 10.31
CA GLY A 159 -1.05 1.92 11.06
C GLY A 159 -0.78 3.24 11.76
N ARG A 160 -1.83 4.06 11.95
CA ARG A 160 -1.78 5.38 12.56
C ARG A 160 -2.88 5.52 13.59
N THR A 161 -2.51 6.04 14.74
CA THR A 161 -3.45 6.36 15.80
C THR A 161 -3.24 7.80 16.26
N LYS A 162 -4.29 8.62 16.26
CA LYS A 162 -4.29 9.94 16.88
C LYS A 162 -4.89 9.83 18.28
N VAL A 163 -4.19 10.32 19.29
CA VAL A 163 -4.63 10.29 20.67
C VAL A 163 -4.39 11.61 21.38
N ASN A 164 -5.37 12.01 22.18
CA ASN A 164 -5.19 13.09 23.13
C ASN A 164 -4.39 12.56 24.32
N LEU A 165 -3.21 13.07 24.55
CA LEU A 165 -2.37 12.66 25.67
C LEU A 165 -2.81 13.43 26.93
N PRO A 166 -3.19 12.73 28.03
CA PRO A 166 -3.49 13.36 29.30
C PRO A 166 -2.28 14.15 29.83
N LEU A 167 -2.53 15.20 30.63
CA LEU A 167 -1.48 16.12 31.10
C LEU A 167 -0.36 15.42 31.92
N ASP A 168 -0.72 14.46 32.71
CA ASP A 168 0.21 13.62 33.46
C ASP A 168 1.08 12.74 32.55
N ALA A 169 0.48 12.09 31.57
CA ALA A 169 1.18 11.31 30.56
C ALA A 169 1.97 12.18 29.57
N ALA A 170 1.53 13.43 29.33
CA ALA A 170 2.26 14.38 28.50
C ALA A 170 3.65 14.71 29.10
N GLN A 171 3.81 14.67 30.42
CA GLN A 171 5.10 14.85 31.06
C GLN A 171 6.04 13.69 30.77
N LEU A 172 5.57 12.44 30.77
CA LEU A 172 6.37 11.26 30.37
C LEU A 172 6.90 11.43 28.94
N TRP A 173 6.00 11.77 27.99
CA TRP A 173 6.41 11.96 26.60
C TRP A 173 7.38 13.14 26.40
N THR A 174 7.15 14.26 27.05
CA THR A 174 8.00 15.44 26.87
C THR A 174 9.35 15.36 27.56
N LYS A 175 9.44 14.59 28.66
CA LYS A 175 10.68 14.46 29.45
C LYS A 175 11.48 13.23 29.02
N ASP A 176 10.82 12.08 28.95
CA ASP A 176 11.49 10.78 28.77
C ASP A 176 11.37 10.27 27.32
N HIS A 177 10.50 10.88 26.54
CA HIS A 177 10.20 10.47 25.14
C HIS A 177 9.94 8.96 25.02
N HIS A 178 9.23 8.40 25.99
CA HIS A 178 9.02 6.97 26.11
C HIS A 178 7.68 6.69 26.79
N ILE A 179 6.88 5.79 26.21
CA ILE A 179 5.68 5.23 26.82
C ILE A 179 5.76 3.72 26.64
N SER A 180 5.99 2.99 27.69
CA SER A 180 6.02 1.52 27.65
C SER A 180 4.66 0.94 27.28
N GLU A 181 4.63 -0.31 26.83
CA GLU A 181 3.37 -1.00 26.53
C GLU A 181 2.43 -1.07 27.73
N ALA A 182 2.96 -1.20 28.95
CA ALA A 182 2.17 -1.21 30.18
C ALA A 182 1.53 0.16 30.44
N GLU A 183 2.31 1.24 30.36
CA GLU A 183 1.81 2.61 30.49
C GLU A 183 0.80 2.95 29.40
N TRP A 184 1.01 2.47 28.15
CA TRP A 184 0.03 2.64 27.07
C TRP A 184 -1.33 2.02 27.44
N LYS A 185 -1.34 0.81 27.97
CA LYS A 185 -2.59 0.12 28.40
C LYS A 185 -3.29 0.84 29.54
N ASP A 186 -2.52 1.44 30.46
CA ASP A 186 -3.05 2.22 31.57
C ASP A 186 -3.61 3.58 31.12
N ILE A 187 -2.90 4.29 30.22
CA ILE A 187 -3.31 5.59 29.70
C ILE A 187 -4.50 5.47 28.74
N PHE A 188 -4.52 4.41 27.92
CA PHE A 188 -5.52 4.18 26.87
C PHE A 188 -6.19 2.80 27.01
N PRO A 189 -6.99 2.57 28.06
CA PRO A 189 -7.63 1.29 28.29
C PRO A 189 -8.51 0.87 27.11
N GLY A 190 -8.28 -0.34 26.62
CA GLY A 190 -9.02 -0.92 25.49
C GLY A 190 -8.53 -0.52 24.11
N LYS A 191 -7.49 0.33 23.99
CA LYS A 191 -6.83 0.61 22.73
C LYS A 191 -5.62 -0.29 22.55
N ASN A 192 -5.74 -1.27 21.67
CA ASN A 192 -4.59 -2.06 21.24
C ASN A 192 -3.68 -1.22 20.34
N ILE A 193 -2.39 -1.46 20.42
CA ILE A 193 -1.37 -0.90 19.55
C ILE A 193 -0.56 -2.03 18.95
N HIS A 194 -0.19 -1.90 17.67
CA HIS A 194 0.57 -2.93 16.94
C HIS A 194 2.01 -2.48 16.69
N PHE A 195 2.91 -3.42 16.54
CA PHE A 195 4.30 -3.10 16.17
C PHE A 195 4.34 -2.27 14.87
N ASN A 196 5.24 -1.29 14.86
CA ASN A 196 5.40 -0.29 13.79
C ASN A 196 4.17 0.59 13.53
N GLU A 197 3.19 0.59 14.42
CA GLU A 197 2.12 1.58 14.41
C GLU A 197 2.65 2.94 14.87
N PHE A 198 2.23 3.98 14.16
CA PHE A 198 2.61 5.37 14.46
C PHE A 198 1.53 6.04 15.31
N VAL A 199 1.95 6.81 16.30
CA VAL A 199 1.07 7.53 17.21
C VAL A 199 1.31 9.02 17.07
N GLU A 200 0.24 9.76 16.80
CA GLU A 200 0.23 11.22 16.83
C GLU A 200 -0.40 11.69 18.15
N PHE A 201 0.40 12.34 18.99
CA PHE A 201 -0.07 12.86 20.25
C PHE A 201 -0.63 14.28 20.08
N GLU A 202 -1.90 14.47 20.43
CA GLU A 202 -2.50 15.79 20.62
C GLU A 202 -2.35 16.17 22.10
N ILE A 203 -1.52 17.20 22.37
CA ILE A 203 -1.24 17.68 23.72
C ILE A 203 -1.98 19.00 23.91
N LYS A 204 -3.05 19.01 24.72
CA LYS A 204 -3.77 20.24 25.06
C LYS A 204 -2.89 21.16 25.90
N ASN A 205 -2.82 22.45 25.53
CA ASN A 205 -2.09 23.52 26.23
C ASN A 205 -0.56 23.47 26.19
N PHE A 206 0.05 22.61 25.41
CA PHE A 206 1.44 22.84 25.02
C PHE A 206 1.43 23.81 23.84
N GLY A 207 1.94 25.03 24.06
CA GLY A 207 2.24 25.99 23.00
C GLY A 207 3.01 25.22 21.92
N GLN A 208 2.78 25.56 20.64
CA GLN A 208 3.39 24.86 19.50
C GLN A 208 4.86 24.57 19.83
N ALA A 209 5.13 23.33 20.17
CA ALA A 209 6.46 22.88 20.54
C ALA A 209 7.38 23.22 19.36
N GLN A 210 8.42 23.96 19.64
CA GLN A 210 9.36 24.45 18.64
C GLN A 210 9.82 23.26 17.77
N GLY A 211 9.40 23.27 16.50
CA GLY A 211 10.05 22.54 15.45
C GLY A 211 9.69 21.05 15.33
N GLY A 212 8.70 20.77 14.53
CA GLY A 212 8.59 19.49 13.84
C GLY A 212 7.92 18.38 14.67
N TYR A 213 7.99 17.22 14.24
CA TYR A 213 7.40 15.94 14.59
C TYR A 213 7.62 15.42 16.04
N SER A 214 7.92 16.24 17.02
CA SER A 214 8.15 15.86 18.42
C SER A 214 6.95 15.19 19.11
N ASN A 215 5.78 15.28 18.48
CA ASN A 215 4.53 14.68 18.91
C ASN A 215 4.20 13.37 18.19
N ILE A 216 5.15 12.79 17.41
CA ILE A 216 4.97 11.51 16.74
C ILE A 216 5.85 10.47 17.38
N GLY A 217 5.25 9.34 17.79
CA GLY A 217 5.95 8.15 18.24
C GLY A 217 5.68 6.97 17.31
N ARG A 218 6.54 5.95 17.39
CA ARG A 218 6.36 4.64 16.77
C ARG A 218 6.41 3.56 17.85
N PHE A 219 5.47 2.64 17.86
CA PHE A 219 5.50 1.50 18.75
C PHE A 219 6.49 0.46 18.23
N THR A 220 7.57 0.26 18.96
CA THR A 220 8.67 -0.65 18.60
C THR A 220 9.45 -1.04 19.85
N TYR A 221 10.60 -1.69 19.69
CA TYR A 221 11.49 -1.97 20.80
C TYR A 221 12.35 -0.76 21.17
N ASP A 222 12.41 -0.46 22.46
CA ASP A 222 13.32 0.53 23.02
C ASP A 222 14.79 0.04 23.01
N ASN A 223 15.70 0.85 23.54
CA ASN A 223 17.13 0.49 23.62
C ASN A 223 17.43 -0.68 24.58
N HIS A 224 16.45 -1.10 25.38
CA HIS A 224 16.54 -2.23 26.32
C HIS A 224 15.83 -3.48 25.79
N GLY A 225 15.24 -3.40 24.59
CA GLY A 225 14.50 -4.50 23.97
C GLY A 225 13.06 -4.64 24.48
N ASN A 226 12.50 -3.63 25.17
CA ASN A 226 11.12 -3.65 25.63
C ASN A 226 10.18 -2.95 24.65
N PRO A 227 8.94 -3.46 24.45
CA PRO A 227 7.94 -2.79 23.62
C PRO A 227 7.52 -1.44 24.21
N ALA A 228 7.64 -0.39 23.40
CA ALA A 228 7.29 0.97 23.81
C ALA A 228 6.96 1.87 22.61
N VAL A 229 6.20 2.94 22.84
CA VAL A 229 6.11 4.07 21.90
C VAL A 229 7.31 4.98 22.14
N ILE A 230 8.16 5.13 21.13
CA ILE A 230 9.35 5.98 21.15
C ILE A 230 9.30 6.97 20.00
N PRO A 231 10.02 8.12 20.07
CA PRO A 231 10.10 9.08 18.97
C PRO A 231 10.65 8.43 17.68
N LEU A 232 10.40 9.08 16.55
CA LEU A 232 11.00 8.67 15.29
C LEU A 232 12.52 8.62 15.40
N LYS A 233 13.11 7.52 14.98
CA LYS A 233 14.53 7.21 15.20
C LYS A 233 15.40 7.61 14.00
N TYR A 234 14.87 7.45 12.80
CA TYR A 234 15.60 7.64 11.54
C TYR A 234 15.30 8.99 10.87
N VAL A 235 14.15 9.59 11.14
CA VAL A 235 13.82 10.94 10.68
C VAL A 235 14.24 11.99 11.71
N LYS A 236 15.25 12.78 11.36
CA LYS A 236 15.79 13.82 12.23
C LYS A 236 15.22 15.20 11.86
N PHE A 237 14.68 15.90 12.86
CA PHE A 237 14.04 17.21 12.67
C PHE A 237 15.02 18.33 12.39
N ALA A 238 16.16 18.32 13.08
CA ALA A 238 17.14 19.41 13.02
C ALA A 238 18.04 19.31 11.79
N SER A 239 18.13 18.16 11.16
CA SER A 239 18.96 17.96 9.96
C SER A 239 18.15 17.23 8.88
N PRO A 240 18.45 17.49 7.59
CA PRO A 240 17.83 16.73 6.51
C PRO A 240 18.13 15.23 6.68
N SER A 241 17.11 14.40 6.55
CA SER A 241 17.27 12.96 6.62
C SER A 241 18.10 12.42 5.46
N TYR A 242 18.00 13.05 4.28
CA TYR A 242 18.83 12.75 3.12
C TYR A 242 18.98 14.00 2.24
N ARG A 243 20.20 14.58 2.18
CA ARG A 243 20.57 15.69 1.25
C ARG A 243 19.49 16.75 1.06
N ASN A 244 18.97 17.35 2.13
CA ASN A 244 17.87 18.34 2.17
C ASN A 244 16.47 17.82 1.81
N ILE A 245 16.31 16.55 1.56
CA ILE A 245 14.99 15.97 1.46
C ILE A 245 14.43 15.83 2.87
N ARG A 246 13.31 16.52 3.10
CA ARG A 246 12.62 16.54 4.40
C ARG A 246 11.15 16.19 4.21
N PRO A 247 10.57 15.41 5.11
CA PRO A 247 9.12 15.31 5.18
C PRO A 247 8.50 16.68 5.41
N ILE A 248 7.38 16.96 4.78
CA ILE A 248 6.62 18.22 4.90
C ILE A 248 5.42 18.00 5.82
N THR A 249 4.92 16.77 5.91
CA THR A 249 3.76 16.38 6.71
C THR A 249 4.11 15.26 7.69
N ASN A 250 3.24 15.05 8.69
CA ASN A 250 3.40 13.97 9.66
C ASN A 250 3.40 12.59 8.99
N VAL A 251 2.52 12.39 8.01
CA VAL A 251 2.44 11.13 7.27
C VAL A 251 3.69 10.86 6.46
N GLN A 252 4.25 11.91 5.83
CA GLN A 252 5.54 11.79 5.15
C GLN A 252 6.67 11.42 6.12
N ALA A 253 6.64 11.97 7.34
CA ALA A 253 7.63 11.64 8.36
C ALA A 253 7.54 10.16 8.77
N MET A 254 6.33 9.66 9.00
CA MET A 254 6.09 8.25 9.33
C MET A 254 6.54 7.33 8.20
N TYR A 255 6.20 7.67 6.97
CA TYR A 255 6.59 6.88 5.80
C TYR A 255 8.11 6.90 5.61
N PHE A 256 8.75 8.06 5.72
CA PHE A 256 10.19 8.18 5.55
C PHE A 256 10.96 7.49 6.69
N GLU A 257 10.43 7.51 7.92
CA GLU A 257 10.94 6.72 9.05
C GLU A 257 10.98 5.23 8.72
N ALA A 258 9.88 4.69 8.19
CA ALA A 258 9.81 3.28 7.81
C ALA A 258 10.74 2.93 6.63
N LEU A 259 10.90 3.85 5.68
CA LEU A 259 11.81 3.68 4.54
C LEU A 259 13.28 3.63 4.98
N LEU A 260 13.69 4.49 5.91
CA LEU A 260 15.06 4.61 6.41
C LEU A 260 15.41 3.61 7.51
N ALA A 261 14.41 2.94 8.10
CA ALA A 261 14.66 1.88 9.07
C ALA A 261 15.48 0.73 8.44
N PRO A 262 16.38 0.06 9.20
CA PRO A 262 17.11 -1.11 8.71
C PRO A 262 16.20 -2.21 8.15
N VAL A 263 16.69 -2.98 7.19
CA VAL A 263 15.93 -4.10 6.60
C VAL A 263 15.57 -5.17 7.63
N ASP A 264 16.42 -5.38 8.62
CA ASP A 264 16.17 -6.35 9.70
C ASP A 264 15.08 -5.88 10.67
N GLU A 265 14.80 -4.57 10.71
CA GLU A 265 13.75 -3.99 11.53
C GLU A 265 12.43 -3.89 10.76
N ILE A 266 12.45 -3.29 9.57
CA ILE A 266 11.25 -3.11 8.73
C ILE A 266 11.57 -3.52 7.27
N PRO A 267 11.53 -4.81 6.95
CA PRO A 267 11.72 -5.27 5.57
C PRO A 267 10.52 -4.98 4.65
N ILE A 268 9.32 -4.73 5.18
CA ILE A 268 8.11 -4.49 4.38
C ILE A 268 7.46 -3.18 4.80
N VAL A 269 7.30 -2.26 3.85
CA VAL A 269 6.62 -0.97 4.04
C VAL A 269 5.43 -0.88 3.10
N VAL A 270 4.25 -0.61 3.64
CA VAL A 270 3.03 -0.41 2.86
C VAL A 270 2.52 1.00 3.09
N PHE A 271 2.41 1.77 2.02
CA PHE A 271 1.83 3.10 2.07
C PHE A 271 0.56 3.17 1.21
N SER A 272 -0.59 3.17 1.88
CA SER A 272 -1.91 3.34 1.28
C SER A 272 -2.35 4.79 1.42
N GLY A 273 -2.35 5.54 0.34
CA GLY A 273 -2.64 6.97 0.45
C GLY A 273 -3.13 7.61 -0.84
N ILE A 274 -3.89 8.69 -0.68
CA ILE A 274 -4.40 9.50 -1.79
C ILE A 274 -3.27 10.08 -2.64
N PHE A 275 -3.61 10.53 -3.84
CA PHE A 275 -2.66 11.15 -4.77
C PHE A 275 -2.00 12.41 -4.18
N GLY A 276 -0.78 12.73 -4.66
CA GLY A 276 -0.08 13.97 -4.29
C GLY A 276 0.53 14.01 -2.90
N THR A 277 0.56 12.89 -2.15
CA THR A 277 1.16 12.79 -0.80
C THR A 277 2.67 12.53 -0.82
N GLY A 278 3.29 12.33 -2.00
CA GLY A 278 4.74 12.15 -2.15
C GLY A 278 5.23 10.71 -2.01
N LYS A 279 4.35 9.72 -2.16
CA LYS A 279 4.70 8.28 -2.05
C LYS A 279 5.93 7.89 -2.88
N THR A 280 5.84 8.08 -4.17
CA THR A 280 6.90 7.70 -5.14
C THR A 280 8.16 8.53 -4.93
N PHE A 281 8.02 9.83 -4.68
CA PHE A 281 9.15 10.74 -4.43
C PHE A 281 10.01 10.29 -3.25
N LEU A 282 9.39 10.00 -2.09
CA LEU A 282 10.12 9.57 -0.89
C LEU A 282 10.71 8.17 -1.05
N ALA A 283 10.04 7.26 -1.75
CA ALA A 283 10.58 5.93 -2.04
C ALA A 283 11.82 6.00 -2.94
N VAL A 284 11.78 6.84 -3.99
CA VAL A 284 12.94 7.10 -4.87
C VAL A 284 14.09 7.73 -4.08
N ALA A 285 13.80 8.70 -3.21
CA ALA A 285 14.81 9.34 -2.37
C ALA A 285 15.50 8.34 -1.42
N ALA A 286 14.71 7.49 -0.76
CA ALA A 286 15.25 6.45 0.12
C ALA A 286 16.07 5.41 -0.66
N GLY A 287 15.62 5.04 -1.86
CA GLY A 287 16.35 4.14 -2.76
C GLY A 287 17.71 4.72 -3.17
N LEU A 288 17.75 5.96 -3.63
CA LEU A 288 18.99 6.65 -3.99
C LEU A 288 19.95 6.83 -2.81
N ASN A 289 19.41 7.07 -1.59
CA ASN A 289 20.24 7.03 -0.38
C ASN A 289 20.84 5.63 -0.18
N GLY A 290 20.04 4.58 -0.32
CA GLY A 290 20.46 3.20 -0.10
C GLY A 290 21.52 2.70 -1.07
N VAL A 291 21.47 3.10 -2.36
CA VAL A 291 22.52 2.77 -3.34
C VAL A 291 23.74 3.69 -3.21
N GLY A 292 23.78 4.59 -2.24
CA GLY A 292 24.93 5.45 -1.98
C GLY A 292 25.04 6.66 -2.90
N TYR A 293 23.99 7.02 -3.62
CA TYR A 293 24.01 8.21 -4.46
C TYR A 293 24.25 9.47 -3.61
N HIS A 294 25.39 10.14 -3.83
CA HIS A 294 25.86 11.28 -3.03
C HIS A 294 25.96 11.05 -1.52
N THR A 295 26.08 9.82 -1.05
CA THR A 295 26.38 9.50 0.34
C THR A 295 27.42 8.37 0.42
N THR A 296 28.33 8.46 1.38
CA THR A 296 29.33 7.42 1.63
C THR A 296 28.90 6.43 2.72
N LYS A 297 27.81 6.76 3.41
CA LYS A 297 27.24 5.93 4.49
C LYS A 297 25.73 5.91 4.33
N PRO A 298 25.18 5.05 3.49
CA PRO A 298 23.73 4.88 3.38
C PRO A 298 23.16 4.34 4.70
N ASP A 299 21.95 4.81 5.05
CA ASP A 299 21.25 4.31 6.23
C ASP A 299 20.90 2.83 6.07
N VAL A 300 20.47 2.45 4.86
CA VAL A 300 20.16 1.08 4.47
C VAL A 300 20.84 0.81 3.13
N PRO A 301 21.92 0.01 3.07
CA PRO A 301 22.66 -0.20 1.83
C PRO A 301 21.92 -1.18 0.89
N TYR A 302 21.81 -0.79 -0.38
CA TYR A 302 21.29 -1.62 -1.49
C TYR A 302 22.27 -1.63 -2.65
N ASP A 303 22.28 -2.71 -3.43
CA ASP A 303 23.02 -2.77 -4.69
C ASP A 303 22.25 -2.08 -5.83
N ARG A 304 20.91 -2.09 -5.76
CA ARG A 304 20.03 -1.56 -6.81
C ARG A 304 18.61 -1.27 -6.29
N ILE A 305 17.88 -0.53 -7.13
CA ILE A 305 16.47 -0.20 -6.91
C ILE A 305 15.65 -0.93 -7.97
N PHE A 306 14.79 -1.82 -7.54
CA PHE A 306 13.93 -2.63 -8.40
C PHE A 306 12.56 -2.01 -8.47
N ILE A 307 12.11 -1.65 -9.67
CA ILE A 307 10.83 -0.95 -9.88
C ILE A 307 9.87 -1.81 -10.68
N CYS A 308 8.67 -2.01 -10.16
CA CYS A 308 7.57 -2.63 -10.88
C CYS A 308 6.50 -1.55 -11.16
N PRO A 309 6.45 -1.01 -12.38
CA PRO A 309 5.51 0.05 -12.73
C PRO A 309 4.08 -0.49 -12.91
N ARG A 310 3.09 0.40 -12.81
CA ARG A 310 1.65 0.16 -12.81
C ARG A 310 1.13 -0.77 -13.91
N ASP A 311 1.47 -0.49 -15.17
CA ASP A 311 0.85 -1.14 -16.33
C ASP A 311 1.23 -2.62 -16.47
N SER A 312 2.19 -3.06 -15.67
CA SER A 312 2.59 -4.45 -15.58
C SER A 312 1.65 -5.32 -14.73
N ALA A 313 0.80 -4.70 -13.90
CA ALA A 313 -0.13 -5.42 -13.01
C ALA A 313 -1.36 -5.99 -13.74
N LEU A 314 -1.72 -5.44 -14.90
CA LEU A 314 -2.98 -5.75 -15.58
C LEU A 314 -2.97 -7.02 -16.42
N GLY A 315 -1.92 -7.85 -16.37
CA GLY A 315 -1.86 -9.13 -17.10
C GLY A 315 -2.00 -8.98 -18.64
N LYS A 316 -1.98 -7.76 -19.15
CA LYS A 316 -1.94 -7.51 -20.58
C LYS A 316 -0.52 -7.74 -21.06
N ASP A 317 -0.37 -8.73 -21.92
CA ASP A 317 0.88 -9.00 -22.62
C ASP A 317 1.38 -7.70 -23.26
N VAL A 318 2.58 -7.26 -22.90
CA VAL A 318 3.27 -6.12 -23.54
C VAL A 318 3.58 -6.42 -25.01
N GLY A 319 3.02 -7.54 -25.54
CA GLY A 319 3.40 -8.34 -26.67
C GLY A 319 3.53 -7.64 -28.00
N PHE A 320 2.74 -6.68 -28.37
CA PHE A 320 2.71 -6.15 -29.75
C PHE A 320 3.25 -4.74 -29.96
N LEU A 321 3.83 -4.10 -28.94
CA LEU A 321 4.55 -2.86 -29.16
C LEU A 321 5.89 -3.15 -29.84
N PRO A 322 6.27 -2.45 -30.93
CA PRO A 322 7.58 -2.61 -31.57
C PRO A 322 8.70 -2.11 -30.64
N GLY A 323 9.82 -2.81 -30.60
CA GLY A 323 10.99 -2.44 -29.83
C GLY A 323 11.46 -3.50 -28.85
N SER A 324 12.60 -3.27 -28.23
CA SER A 324 13.17 -4.12 -27.16
C SER A 324 12.35 -4.00 -25.87
N LEU A 325 12.50 -4.92 -24.94
CA LEU A 325 11.81 -4.88 -23.64
C LEU A 325 12.03 -3.52 -22.90
N PRO A 326 13.25 -2.96 -22.85
CA PRO A 326 13.46 -1.61 -22.31
C PRO A 326 12.68 -0.51 -23.04
N ASP A 327 12.57 -0.57 -24.37
CA ASP A 327 11.81 0.43 -25.13
C ASP A 327 10.31 0.38 -24.81
N LYS A 328 9.78 -0.80 -24.49
CA LYS A 328 8.39 -1.02 -24.13
C LYS A 328 8.07 -0.60 -22.69
N THR A 329 9.02 -0.75 -21.77
CA THR A 329 8.82 -0.42 -20.35
C THR A 329 9.11 1.05 -20.04
N MET A 330 9.88 1.75 -20.86
CA MET A 330 10.25 3.15 -20.66
C MET A 330 9.04 4.10 -20.49
N PRO A 331 7.97 4.03 -21.32
CA PRO A 331 6.79 4.88 -21.11
C PRO A 331 6.12 4.67 -19.75
N MET A 332 6.12 3.45 -19.24
CA MET A 332 5.55 3.09 -17.93
C MET A 332 6.44 3.58 -16.78
N ALA A 333 7.74 3.72 -17.02
CA ALA A 333 8.72 4.20 -16.06
C ALA A 333 8.75 5.74 -15.94
N MET A 334 8.17 6.47 -16.89
CA MET A 334 8.25 7.94 -16.94
C MET A 334 7.85 8.65 -15.65
N PRO A 335 6.75 8.30 -14.97
CA PRO A 335 6.39 8.96 -13.71
C PRO A 335 7.45 8.79 -12.61
N ILE A 336 8.20 7.69 -12.65
CA ILE A 336 9.28 7.41 -11.70
C ILE A 336 10.54 8.19 -12.11
N ILE A 337 10.84 8.25 -13.40
CA ILE A 337 11.96 9.04 -13.95
C ILE A 337 11.79 10.53 -13.62
N ASP A 338 10.58 11.06 -13.69
CA ASP A 338 10.29 12.44 -13.27
C ASP A 338 10.60 12.64 -11.77
N ASN A 339 10.25 11.69 -10.91
CA ASN A 339 10.63 11.73 -9.50
C ASN A 339 12.14 11.61 -9.28
N ILE A 340 12.85 10.79 -10.06
CA ILE A 340 14.32 10.72 -10.03
C ILE A 340 14.91 12.09 -10.36
N TYR A 341 14.42 12.74 -11.41
CA TYR A 341 14.86 14.09 -11.78
C TYR A 341 14.64 15.10 -10.65
N ASP A 342 13.47 15.11 -10.05
CA ASP A 342 13.14 16.05 -8.96
C ASP A 342 14.02 15.82 -7.72
N VAL A 343 14.25 14.56 -7.33
CA VAL A 343 15.14 14.21 -6.23
C VAL A 343 16.57 14.66 -6.53
N MET A 344 17.08 14.37 -7.72
CA MET A 344 18.44 14.76 -8.15
C MET A 344 18.60 16.29 -8.18
N LYS A 345 17.58 17.02 -8.62
CA LYS A 345 17.59 18.48 -8.63
C LYS A 345 17.76 19.03 -7.22
N ILE A 346 16.98 18.54 -6.23
CA ILE A 346 17.10 18.98 -4.84
C ILE A 346 18.50 18.67 -4.29
N ILE A 347 19.05 17.49 -4.58
CA ILE A 347 20.38 17.09 -4.13
C ILE A 347 21.47 18.02 -4.70
N ARG A 348 21.39 18.40 -5.98
CA ARG A 348 22.34 19.28 -6.66
C ARG A 348 22.26 20.73 -6.16
N ASP A 349 21.06 21.27 -6.04
CA ASP A 349 20.85 22.64 -5.57
C ASP A 349 21.46 22.83 -4.18
N THR A 350 21.50 21.77 -3.38
CA THR A 350 22.15 21.75 -2.08
C THR A 350 23.66 21.70 -2.15
N ALA A 351 24.22 20.92 -3.07
CA ALA A 351 25.68 20.83 -3.23
C ALA A 351 26.29 22.14 -3.72
N GLY A 352 25.54 22.93 -4.50
CA GLY A 352 25.94 24.26 -4.97
C GLY A 352 25.94 25.36 -3.91
N THR A 353 25.26 25.17 -2.78
CA THR A 353 25.21 26.13 -1.67
C THR A 353 26.25 25.88 -0.58
N ALA A 354 26.91 24.73 -0.59
CA ALA A 354 28.08 24.49 0.24
C ALA A 354 29.30 25.21 -0.38
N LYS A 355 29.46 26.50 -0.08
CA LYS A 355 30.72 27.19 -0.29
C LYS A 355 31.78 26.44 0.52
N TYR A 356 32.70 25.79 -0.19
CA TYR A 356 33.98 25.40 0.41
C TYR A 356 34.62 26.66 1.00
N PRO A 357 35.15 26.64 2.24
CA PRO A 357 35.97 27.75 2.71
C PRO A 357 37.12 27.86 1.71
N ALA A 358 37.15 29.00 1.03
CA ALA A 358 38.27 29.37 0.19
C ALA A 358 39.49 29.51 1.08
N ASP A 359 40.49 28.70 0.88
CA ASP A 359 41.84 28.92 1.37
C ASP A 359 42.29 30.30 0.84
N GLU A 360 42.38 31.26 1.76
CA GLU A 360 43.06 32.55 1.53
C GLU A 360 44.54 32.26 1.39
N GLU A 361 45.04 32.14 0.20
CA GLU A 361 46.45 32.46 -0.09
C GLU A 361 46.52 33.80 -0.78
N LYS A 362 47.08 34.74 0.01
CA LYS A 362 47.50 36.05 -0.42
C LYS A 362 48.61 35.92 -1.47
N SER A 363 48.46 36.56 -2.61
CA SER A 363 49.58 37.22 -3.27
C SER A 363 49.12 38.51 -3.91
N LYS A 364 49.79 39.54 -3.44
CA LYS A 364 49.74 40.94 -3.91
C LYS A 364 50.44 41.09 -5.24
N ASP A 365 50.10 42.23 -5.86
CA ASP A 365 50.80 43.03 -6.85
C ASP A 365 50.49 42.70 -8.32
N ASP A 366 50.23 43.59 -9.17
CA ASP A 366 50.32 45.01 -9.37
C ASP A 366 49.96 45.30 -10.85
N SER A 367 49.33 46.45 -11.03
CA SER A 367 49.38 47.31 -12.22
C SER A 367 49.16 46.78 -13.67
N GLY A 368 48.18 47.31 -14.30
CA GLY A 368 48.50 48.25 -15.41
C GLY A 368 48.04 47.86 -16.82
N TYR A 369 47.07 48.64 -17.30
CA TYR A 369 47.02 49.24 -18.64
C TYR A 369 46.67 48.48 -19.92
N ASN A 370 45.51 48.87 -20.44
CA ASN A 370 45.13 49.13 -21.87
C ASN A 370 45.77 48.30 -23.04
N SER A 371 44.96 47.80 -23.90
CA SER A 371 44.50 48.39 -25.14
C SER A 371 44.10 47.36 -26.19
N SER A 372 43.02 47.63 -26.83
CA SER A 372 42.57 47.23 -28.15
C SER A 372 43.60 46.61 -29.09
N LYS A 373 43.24 45.50 -29.77
CA LYS A 373 43.28 45.41 -31.24
C LYS A 373 42.61 44.14 -31.81
N LYS A 374 41.97 44.41 -32.89
CA LYS A 374 41.23 43.55 -33.83
C LYS A 374 42.08 42.46 -34.50
N ARG A 375 41.32 41.42 -34.96
CA ARG A 375 41.52 40.55 -36.14
C ARG A 375 42.52 39.39 -36.01
N ASN A 376 42.05 38.13 -36.13
CA ASN A 376 41.97 37.45 -37.42
C ASN A 376 41.30 36.07 -37.31
N ARG A 377 40.36 35.84 -38.23
CA ARG A 377 39.79 34.53 -38.53
C ARG A 377 40.90 33.59 -39.05
N LYS A 378 40.99 32.39 -38.45
CA LYS A 378 41.46 31.21 -39.18
C LYS A 378 40.53 30.02 -38.82
N HIS A 379 40.08 29.40 -39.91
CA HIS A 379 39.24 28.20 -39.90
C HIS A 379 39.95 27.07 -39.13
N ALA A 380 39.29 26.54 -38.10
CA ALA A 380 39.55 25.21 -37.57
C ALA A 380 38.31 24.35 -37.86
N LYS A 381 38.54 23.19 -38.45
CA LYS A 381 37.55 22.16 -38.75
C LYS A 381 36.77 21.78 -37.49
N PRO A 382 35.48 21.45 -37.60
CA PRO A 382 34.74 20.95 -36.47
C PRO A 382 35.26 19.53 -36.12
N GLN A 383 35.82 19.38 -34.93
CA GLN A 383 35.92 18.07 -34.31
C GLN A 383 34.50 17.61 -33.98
N ASN A 384 34.17 16.41 -34.44
CA ASN A 384 32.97 15.68 -34.05
C ASN A 384 32.93 15.56 -32.53
N ASN A 385 32.13 16.37 -31.89
CA ASN A 385 31.59 16.02 -30.58
C ASN A 385 30.40 15.12 -30.84
N ASP A 386 30.57 13.86 -30.54
CA ASP A 386 29.47 12.92 -30.38
C ASP A 386 28.51 13.47 -29.30
N ASN A 387 27.56 14.26 -29.75
CA ASN A 387 26.43 14.67 -28.93
C ASN A 387 25.60 13.43 -28.66
N ALA A 388 25.75 12.92 -27.44
CA ALA A 388 24.96 11.87 -26.90
C ALA A 388 23.47 12.11 -27.23
N MET A 389 22.87 11.13 -27.82
CA MET A 389 21.48 11.07 -28.24
C MET A 389 20.56 11.43 -27.07
N VAL A 390 19.98 12.61 -27.12
CA VAL A 390 18.88 13.02 -26.25
C VAL A 390 17.62 12.39 -26.84
N LYS A 391 17.12 11.33 -26.25
CA LYS A 391 15.82 10.76 -26.61
C LYS A 391 14.73 11.77 -26.26
N LYS A 392 14.05 12.33 -27.24
CA LYS A 392 12.84 13.12 -27.06
C LYS A 392 11.69 12.17 -26.72
N THR A 393 11.15 12.30 -25.54
CA THR A 393 9.89 11.66 -25.17
C THR A 393 8.74 12.66 -25.30
N SER A 394 7.50 12.17 -25.32
CA SER A 394 6.27 13.00 -25.48
C SER A 394 6.09 14.05 -24.38
N SER A 395 6.85 14.00 -23.28
CA SER A 395 6.77 14.93 -22.14
C SER A 395 8.02 15.80 -21.93
N GLY A 396 9.08 15.70 -22.77
CA GLY A 396 10.26 16.54 -22.66
C GLY A 396 11.58 15.81 -22.88
N THR A 397 12.68 16.56 -22.80
CA THR A 397 14.04 16.05 -22.98
C THR A 397 14.56 15.55 -21.63
N ILE A 398 14.75 14.25 -21.48
CA ILE A 398 15.42 13.67 -20.28
C ILE A 398 16.92 14.01 -20.37
N SER A 399 17.50 14.55 -19.29
CA SER A 399 18.93 14.84 -19.26
C SER A 399 19.73 13.53 -19.29
N LYS A 400 20.93 13.59 -19.92
CA LYS A 400 21.83 12.44 -19.97
C LYS A 400 22.14 11.90 -18.57
N GLU A 401 22.35 12.79 -17.61
CA GLU A 401 22.65 12.44 -16.23
C GLU A 401 21.55 11.61 -15.55
N VAL A 402 20.28 11.97 -15.79
CA VAL A 402 19.13 11.17 -15.25
C VAL A 402 19.09 9.80 -15.89
N LEU A 403 19.37 9.70 -17.20
CA LEU A 403 19.45 8.41 -17.89
C LEU A 403 20.60 7.55 -17.36
N ASP A 404 21.77 8.15 -17.14
CA ASP A 404 22.95 7.44 -16.64
C ASP A 404 22.65 6.86 -15.25
N ILE A 405 22.09 7.64 -14.32
CA ILE A 405 21.70 7.19 -12.97
C ILE A 405 20.58 6.15 -13.03
N THR A 406 19.61 6.36 -13.92
CA THR A 406 18.53 5.39 -14.11
C THR A 406 19.08 4.04 -14.57
N ASN A 407 20.02 4.05 -15.51
CA ASN A 407 20.65 2.82 -16.01
C ASN A 407 21.59 2.16 -14.98
N GLU A 408 22.24 2.95 -14.12
CA GLU A 408 23.19 2.46 -13.13
C GLU A 408 22.50 1.79 -11.94
N TYR A 409 21.43 2.41 -11.39
CA TYR A 409 20.85 2.00 -10.11
C TYR A 409 19.46 1.40 -10.21
N PHE A 410 18.71 1.62 -11.32
CA PHE A 410 17.31 1.22 -11.42
C PHE A 410 17.12 0.06 -12.41
N GLU A 411 16.38 -0.93 -11.99
CA GLU A 411 15.92 -2.04 -12.82
C GLU A 411 14.40 -2.01 -12.93
N PHE A 412 13.86 -1.73 -14.13
CA PHE A 412 12.41 -1.70 -14.38
C PHE A 412 11.97 -3.03 -14.94
N GLN A 413 11.07 -3.70 -14.24
CA GLN A 413 10.53 -4.98 -14.71
C GLN A 413 9.02 -5.08 -14.50
N PRO A 414 8.28 -5.52 -15.52
CA PRO A 414 6.88 -5.89 -15.37
C PRO A 414 6.67 -7.01 -14.35
N LEU A 415 5.57 -6.96 -13.60
CA LEU A 415 5.22 -7.96 -12.59
C LEU A 415 5.18 -9.39 -13.13
N ILE A 416 4.77 -9.57 -14.39
CA ILE A 416 4.67 -10.89 -15.05
C ILE A 416 6.02 -11.61 -15.14
N TYR A 417 7.14 -10.87 -15.16
CA TYR A 417 8.49 -11.46 -15.22
C TYR A 417 9.13 -11.65 -13.85
N MET A 418 8.40 -11.36 -12.79
CA MET A 418 8.87 -11.53 -11.41
C MET A 418 8.76 -12.98 -10.91
N GLY A 419 8.05 -13.84 -11.64
CA GLY A 419 7.83 -15.24 -11.26
C GLY A 419 9.14 -15.99 -10.99
N GLY A 420 9.24 -16.71 -9.87
CA GLY A 420 10.36 -17.60 -9.54
C GLY A 420 11.69 -16.94 -9.14
N ARG A 421 11.82 -15.62 -9.16
CA ARG A 421 13.06 -14.91 -8.76
C ARG A 421 13.03 -14.54 -7.28
N SER A 422 14.18 -14.64 -6.60
CA SER A 422 14.44 -14.01 -5.32
C SER A 422 15.34 -12.80 -5.55
N ILE A 423 14.97 -11.65 -5.03
CA ILE A 423 15.71 -10.39 -5.22
C ILE A 423 16.37 -10.05 -3.89
N SER A 424 17.71 -10.02 -3.89
CA SER A 424 18.53 -9.75 -2.71
C SER A 424 19.23 -8.40 -2.82
N ASN A 425 19.54 -7.79 -1.67
CA ASN A 425 20.26 -6.52 -1.53
C ASN A 425 19.64 -5.39 -2.37
N ALA A 426 18.33 -5.30 -2.40
CA ALA A 426 17.62 -4.33 -3.22
C ALA A 426 16.47 -3.65 -2.49
N LEU A 427 16.19 -2.40 -2.86
CA LEU A 427 14.90 -1.81 -2.59
C LEU A 427 13.95 -2.22 -3.73
N ILE A 428 12.89 -2.96 -3.41
CA ILE A 428 11.88 -3.44 -4.35
C ILE A 428 10.66 -2.53 -4.20
N TYR A 429 10.33 -1.76 -5.22
CA TYR A 429 9.24 -0.80 -5.20
C TYR A 429 8.10 -1.23 -6.12
N TYR A 430 6.93 -1.44 -5.53
CA TYR A 430 5.68 -1.72 -6.21
C TYR A 430 4.77 -0.51 -6.14
N ASP A 431 4.45 0.08 -7.30
CA ASP A 431 3.52 1.21 -7.41
C ASP A 431 2.13 0.74 -7.84
N GLU A 432 1.10 1.54 -7.49
CA GLU A 432 -0.31 1.31 -7.85
C GLU A 432 -0.82 -0.11 -7.47
N PHE A 433 -0.44 -0.56 -6.29
CA PHE A 433 -0.68 -1.94 -5.85
C PHE A 433 -2.17 -2.24 -5.56
N GLN A 434 -3.04 -1.23 -5.58
CA GLN A 434 -4.49 -1.42 -5.53
C GLN A 434 -5.04 -2.12 -6.77
N ASP A 435 -4.31 -2.10 -7.89
CA ASP A 435 -4.69 -2.80 -9.13
C ASP A 435 -4.17 -4.25 -9.17
N VAL A 436 -3.41 -4.68 -8.15
CA VAL A 436 -2.90 -6.04 -7.99
C VAL A 436 -3.95 -6.90 -7.29
N GLU A 437 -4.11 -8.13 -7.75
CA GLU A 437 -5.00 -9.09 -7.12
C GLU A 437 -4.36 -9.75 -5.90
N ARG A 438 -5.16 -10.22 -4.95
CA ARG A 438 -4.67 -10.79 -3.68
C ARG A 438 -3.68 -11.95 -3.87
N PHE A 439 -3.94 -12.85 -4.82
CA PHE A 439 -3.04 -13.97 -5.06
C PHE A 439 -1.70 -13.52 -5.66
N GLN A 440 -1.73 -12.54 -6.57
CA GLN A 440 -0.52 -11.91 -7.13
C GLN A 440 0.25 -11.19 -6.03
N ALA A 441 -0.44 -10.48 -5.13
CA ALA A 441 0.17 -9.78 -4.01
C ALA A 441 0.97 -10.75 -3.11
N ARG A 442 0.44 -11.94 -2.82
CA ARG A 442 1.17 -12.99 -2.07
C ARG A 442 2.43 -13.43 -2.81
N GLU A 443 2.31 -13.65 -4.11
CA GLU A 443 3.45 -14.04 -4.94
C GLU A 443 4.54 -12.97 -4.96
N LEU A 444 4.16 -11.70 -5.15
CA LEU A 444 5.10 -10.57 -5.23
C LEU A 444 5.86 -10.33 -3.92
N VAL A 445 5.17 -10.39 -2.79
CA VAL A 445 5.82 -10.23 -1.47
C VAL A 445 6.78 -11.39 -1.20
N SER A 446 6.53 -12.59 -1.72
CA SER A 446 7.43 -13.73 -1.58
C SER A 446 8.76 -13.60 -2.35
N ARG A 447 8.94 -12.53 -3.15
CA ARG A 447 10.19 -12.28 -3.91
C ARG A 447 11.29 -11.64 -3.09
N ILE A 448 11.03 -11.24 -1.86
CA ILE A 448 12.02 -10.65 -0.98
C ILE A 448 13.16 -11.63 -0.71
N GLY A 449 14.38 -11.20 -1.00
CA GLY A 449 15.61 -11.91 -0.68
C GLY A 449 16.36 -11.23 0.47
N ASN A 450 17.45 -11.83 0.89
CA ASN A 450 18.28 -11.30 1.98
C ASN A 450 18.76 -9.87 1.66
N GLY A 451 18.77 -9.00 2.67
CA GLY A 451 19.22 -7.62 2.52
C GLY A 451 18.28 -6.72 1.69
N SER A 452 17.07 -7.19 1.37
CA SER A 452 16.11 -6.41 0.58
C SER A 452 14.97 -5.85 1.41
N LYS A 453 14.44 -4.72 0.96
CA LYS A 453 13.23 -4.09 1.48
C LYS A 453 12.18 -4.01 0.38
N ILE A 454 10.94 -4.41 0.69
CA ILE A 454 9.77 -4.21 -0.16
C ILE A 454 9.06 -2.94 0.26
N VAL A 455 8.77 -2.09 -0.71
CA VAL A 455 7.96 -0.88 -0.57
C VAL A 455 6.77 -0.98 -1.49
N ILE A 456 5.58 -0.99 -0.92
CA ILE A 456 4.30 -1.13 -1.63
C ILE A 456 3.53 0.17 -1.51
N THR A 457 3.14 0.77 -2.63
CA THR A 457 2.34 2.00 -2.62
C THR A 457 1.10 1.86 -3.48
N GLY A 458 0.07 2.65 -3.15
CA GLY A 458 -1.14 2.71 -3.94
C GLY A 458 -2.20 3.62 -3.33
N ASP A 459 -3.29 3.80 -4.08
CA ASP A 459 -4.47 4.56 -3.69
C ASP A 459 -5.72 3.71 -3.93
N PRO A 460 -6.37 3.18 -2.89
CA PRO A 460 -7.57 2.35 -3.04
C PRO A 460 -8.75 3.08 -3.71
N SER A 461 -8.70 4.41 -3.83
CA SER A 461 -9.71 5.19 -4.55
C SER A 461 -9.50 5.23 -6.07
N GLN A 462 -8.29 4.90 -6.56
CA GLN A 462 -7.87 4.98 -7.96
C GLN A 462 -7.77 3.61 -8.64
N LEU A 463 -8.75 2.74 -8.40
CA LEU A 463 -8.80 1.42 -9.03
C LEU A 463 -9.00 1.52 -10.53
N SER A 464 -8.14 0.85 -11.29
CA SER A 464 -8.26 0.70 -12.75
C SER A 464 -8.72 -0.70 -13.15
N ASN A 465 -8.50 -1.69 -12.28
CA ASN A 465 -8.94 -3.07 -12.51
C ASN A 465 -10.43 -3.19 -12.18
N PRO A 466 -11.31 -3.46 -13.18
CA PRO A 466 -12.76 -3.53 -12.97
C PRO A 466 -13.20 -4.74 -12.13
N HIS A 467 -12.30 -5.71 -11.89
CA HIS A 467 -12.58 -6.91 -11.09
C HIS A 467 -12.26 -6.72 -9.61
N LEU A 468 -11.65 -5.60 -9.24
CA LEU A 468 -11.28 -5.26 -7.87
C LEU A 468 -12.18 -4.14 -7.34
N ASN A 469 -12.24 -4.02 -6.02
CA ASN A 469 -12.90 -2.93 -5.35
C ASN A 469 -12.00 -2.35 -4.23
N ARG A 470 -12.45 -1.28 -3.58
CA ARG A 470 -11.66 -0.59 -2.54
C ARG A 470 -11.20 -1.51 -1.41
N THR A 471 -11.92 -2.56 -1.12
CA THR A 471 -11.65 -3.47 0.00
C THR A 471 -11.01 -4.77 -0.43
N SER A 472 -11.29 -5.22 -1.67
CA SER A 472 -10.85 -6.49 -2.23
C SER A 472 -9.75 -6.28 -3.28
N ASN A 473 -8.59 -5.81 -2.84
CA ASN A 473 -7.42 -5.58 -3.69
C ASN A 473 -6.13 -5.96 -2.95
N GLY A 474 -5.03 -6.08 -3.68
CA GLY A 474 -3.75 -6.53 -3.14
C GLY A 474 -3.17 -5.60 -2.08
N LEU A 475 -3.34 -4.28 -2.25
CA LEU A 475 -2.84 -3.29 -1.30
C LEU A 475 -3.49 -3.45 0.08
N ASN A 476 -4.82 -3.49 0.13
CA ASN A 476 -5.56 -3.67 1.37
C ASN A 476 -5.36 -5.05 1.98
N TYR A 477 -5.25 -6.08 1.12
CA TYR A 477 -4.96 -7.45 1.57
C TYR A 477 -3.63 -7.51 2.33
N ILE A 478 -2.54 -7.01 1.74
CA ILE A 478 -1.23 -7.00 2.40
C ILE A 478 -1.25 -6.12 3.64
N GLY A 479 -1.83 -4.91 3.57
CA GLY A 479 -1.94 -4.00 4.70
C GLY A 479 -2.67 -4.62 5.90
N THR A 480 -3.76 -5.33 5.66
CA THR A 480 -4.53 -5.99 6.74
C THR A 480 -3.82 -7.22 7.30
N LYS A 481 -3.25 -8.07 6.43
CA LYS A 481 -2.60 -9.32 6.85
C LYS A 481 -1.28 -9.11 7.60
N LEU A 482 -0.62 -7.99 7.32
CA LEU A 482 0.66 -7.65 7.97
C LEU A 482 0.52 -6.60 9.07
N ALA A 483 -0.68 -6.16 9.40
CA ALA A 483 -0.95 -5.10 10.37
C ALA A 483 -0.33 -5.34 11.77
N ASP A 484 -0.31 -6.58 12.21
CA ASP A 484 0.18 -6.99 13.54
C ASP A 484 1.60 -7.59 13.50
N LYS A 485 2.27 -7.51 12.35
CA LYS A 485 3.57 -8.16 12.16
C LYS A 485 4.72 -7.21 12.47
N PRO A 486 5.68 -7.60 13.34
CA PRO A 486 6.77 -6.71 13.75
C PRO A 486 7.75 -6.36 12.62
N TYR A 487 7.70 -7.08 11.51
CA TYR A 487 8.53 -6.86 10.33
C TYR A 487 7.85 -6.01 9.22
N ALA A 488 6.68 -5.45 9.50
CA ALA A 488 5.96 -4.62 8.53
C ALA A 488 5.52 -3.29 9.14
N ALA A 489 5.63 -2.22 8.37
CA ALA A 489 5.04 -0.92 8.70
C ALA A 489 3.95 -0.59 7.68
N ILE A 490 2.75 -0.33 8.17
CA ILE A 490 1.59 0.05 7.37
C ILE A 490 1.30 1.53 7.65
N ILE A 491 1.21 2.36 6.63
CA ILE A 491 0.90 3.77 6.77
C ILE A 491 -0.27 4.13 5.84
N GLY A 492 -1.40 4.47 6.42
CA GLY A 492 -2.59 4.92 5.70
C GLY A 492 -2.73 6.43 5.69
N CYS A 493 -3.08 7.01 4.55
CA CYS A 493 -3.33 8.43 4.39
C CYS A 493 -4.61 8.68 3.60
N THR A 494 -5.66 9.12 4.27
CA THR A 494 -6.96 9.47 3.68
C THR A 494 -7.29 10.95 3.80
N ASP A 495 -6.40 11.74 4.41
CA ASP A 495 -6.60 13.13 4.72
C ASP A 495 -6.08 14.00 3.56
N GLU A 496 -6.94 14.84 3.00
CA GLU A 496 -6.60 15.73 1.88
C GLU A 496 -5.61 16.82 2.28
N ASP A 497 -5.52 17.16 3.55
CA ASP A 497 -4.56 18.15 4.04
C ASP A 497 -3.12 17.65 3.96
N GLU A 498 -2.92 16.33 3.81
CA GLU A 498 -1.62 15.69 3.58
C GLU A 498 -1.15 15.75 2.10
N ILE A 499 -1.94 16.31 1.18
CA ILE A 499 -1.54 16.53 -0.21
C ILE A 499 -0.53 17.67 -0.27
N VAL A 500 0.68 17.40 -0.78
CA VAL A 500 1.78 18.37 -0.83
C VAL A 500 2.13 18.84 -2.23
N ARG A 501 1.68 18.12 -3.29
CA ARG A 501 2.09 18.36 -4.67
C ARG A 501 1.67 19.75 -5.19
N HIS A 502 0.42 20.15 -4.93
CA HIS A 502 -0.11 21.46 -5.30
C HIS A 502 -1.35 21.77 -4.47
N TRP A 503 -1.51 23.02 -4.00
CA TRP A 503 -2.64 23.41 -3.15
C TRP A 503 -4.01 23.17 -3.77
N VAL A 504 -4.15 23.38 -5.12
CA VAL A 504 -5.40 23.12 -5.84
C VAL A 504 -5.83 21.66 -5.73
N LEU A 505 -4.89 20.71 -5.64
CA LEU A 505 -5.23 19.29 -5.52
C LEU A 505 -5.97 18.95 -4.22
N ARG A 506 -5.74 19.71 -3.15
CA ARG A 506 -6.51 19.58 -1.90
C ARG A 506 -7.98 19.96 -2.12
N GLU A 507 -8.20 21.07 -2.82
CA GLU A 507 -9.56 21.53 -3.12
C GLU A 507 -10.26 20.58 -4.11
N VAL A 508 -9.55 20.09 -5.11
CA VAL A 508 -10.08 19.09 -6.05
C VAL A 508 -10.43 17.79 -5.32
N ALA A 509 -9.57 17.31 -4.43
CA ALA A 509 -9.84 16.10 -3.66
C ALA A 509 -11.08 16.24 -2.77
N LYS A 510 -11.26 17.41 -2.14
CA LYS A 510 -12.47 17.71 -1.35
C LYS A 510 -13.73 17.82 -2.21
N ALA A 511 -13.62 18.34 -3.42
CA ALA A 511 -14.74 18.52 -4.33
C ALA A 511 -15.22 17.23 -5.01
N LEU A 512 -14.32 16.24 -5.16
CA LEU A 512 -14.60 14.95 -5.80
C LEU A 512 -15.00 13.83 -4.83
N LYS A 513 -15.09 14.12 -3.53
CA LYS A 513 -15.68 13.23 -2.54
C LYS A 513 -17.19 13.17 -2.71
#